data_9a100835390774087db3fe1af0a13b94
#
_entry.id   9a100835390774087db3fe1af0a13b94
#
_cell.length_a   1.000
_cell.length_b   1.000
_cell.length_c   1.000
_cell.angle_alpha   90.00
_cell.angle_beta   90.00
_cell.angle_gamma   90.00
#
_symmetry.space_group_name_H-M   'P 1'
#
loop_
_entity.id
_entity.type
_entity.pdbx_description
1 polymer ?
#
loop_
_entity_poly.entity_id
_entity_poly.type
_entity_poly.pdbx_seq_one_letter_code
_entity_poly.pdbx_strand_id
1 'polypeptide(L)'
;MVVYRPDLCDAGSLDIFAEWQTGGTELRWRSTTAANDAQEVAVFSRRCGTPGTPALVLVHGFPTSSIDYFALANELGSEFDIYVLDFPGYGLSDKPAEPYVYSLYDDARLLVYAITQVWSLTEFRMLTHDRGSSVGMIALEMLAALDPPVVPVDLIVTNANIYLPLSNLTAFQTALLDPDTGRPTAAATTPEMLAAGLGASTFMPRRTLDDPEIAALARCFAHNDGIRVLPDTIQYLHERAADETGWLEALSTSPVNTTLVWGLHDNVAPLRVPNHVWQTYLKTKPGRNRYWVVPGADHYLQCDSPGQLAQIVRLTARGGDIPLQTLGNQPDGAVLVDQSAS
;
A
#
# COMPACT_ATOMS: atom_id res chain seq x y z
N MET A 1 19.62 10.80 -12.06
CA MET A 1 19.79 9.35 -11.76
C MET A 1 20.64 9.26 -10.51
N VAL A 2 20.02 9.25 -9.33
CA VAL A 2 20.72 9.09 -8.05
C VAL A 2 20.66 7.62 -7.74
N VAL A 3 21.77 6.92 -7.92
CA VAL A 3 21.94 5.54 -7.48
C VAL A 3 22.27 5.62 -6.00
N TYR A 4 21.38 5.17 -5.13
CA TYR A 4 21.67 5.00 -3.72
C TYR A 4 22.86 4.04 -3.56
N ARG A 5 23.95 4.55 -2.99
CA ARG A 5 25.11 3.76 -2.58
C ARG A 5 25.18 3.80 -1.06
N PRO A 6 24.87 2.70 -0.35
CA PRO A 6 24.87 2.66 1.11
C PRO A 6 26.24 2.94 1.74
N ASP A 7 27.29 2.88 0.96
CA ASP A 7 28.70 3.04 1.32
C ASP A 7 29.20 4.51 1.28
N LEU A 8 28.33 5.49 0.92
CA LEU A 8 28.71 6.91 0.83
C LEU A 8 27.93 7.82 1.78
N CYS A 9 27.12 7.27 2.67
CA CYS A 9 26.48 8.06 3.71
C CYS A 9 27.43 8.20 4.90
N ASP A 10 28.14 9.34 4.95
CA ASP A 10 28.49 9.92 6.24
C ASP A 10 27.21 9.97 7.09
N ALA A 11 27.30 9.60 8.36
CA ALA A 11 26.19 9.50 9.30
C ALA A 11 25.51 10.84 9.67
N GLY A 12 25.43 11.76 8.74
CA GLY A 12 24.71 13.04 8.75
C GLY A 12 23.40 12.89 7.99
N SER A 13 22.38 12.35 8.67
CA SER A 13 20.93 12.38 8.38
C SER A 13 20.50 12.37 6.92
N LEU A 14 20.21 11.18 6.37
CA LEU A 14 19.37 11.03 5.18
C LEU A 14 18.00 11.63 5.50
N ASP A 15 17.63 12.75 4.88
CA ASP A 15 16.29 13.33 5.00
C ASP A 15 15.36 12.63 3.98
N ILE A 16 14.82 11.47 4.38
CA ILE A 16 13.94 10.65 3.55
C ILE A 16 12.73 11.47 3.05
N PHE A 17 12.15 12.30 3.89
CA PHE A 17 11.00 13.13 3.51
C PHE A 17 11.37 14.14 2.43
N ALA A 18 12.46 14.87 2.61
CA ALA A 18 12.89 15.88 1.62
C ALA A 18 13.27 15.23 0.27
N GLU A 19 13.96 14.08 0.32
CA GLU A 19 14.30 13.33 -0.89
C GLU A 19 13.04 12.82 -1.60
N TRP A 20 12.08 12.27 -0.83
CA TRP A 20 10.83 11.76 -1.40
C TRP A 20 10.02 12.89 -2.04
N GLN A 21 9.86 13.99 -1.34
CA GLN A 21 9.13 15.17 -1.81
C GLN A 21 9.75 15.78 -3.07
N THR A 22 11.08 15.97 -3.09
CA THR A 22 11.80 16.60 -4.19
C THR A 22 11.69 15.80 -5.49
N GLY A 23 11.61 14.48 -5.42
CA GLY A 23 11.44 13.61 -6.58
C GLY A 23 10.01 13.47 -7.09
N GLY A 24 9.05 14.13 -6.43
CA GLY A 24 7.64 14.05 -6.78
C GLY A 24 7.20 15.12 -7.76
N THR A 25 5.99 14.93 -8.28
CA THR A 25 5.25 15.87 -9.14
C THR A 25 3.83 15.98 -8.61
N GLU A 26 3.15 17.07 -8.98
CA GLU A 26 1.74 17.26 -8.66
C GLU A 26 0.89 16.90 -9.88
N LEU A 27 -0.13 16.06 -9.69
CA LEU A 27 -1.20 15.87 -10.65
C LEU A 27 -2.50 16.49 -10.13
N ARG A 28 -3.34 16.97 -11.02
CA ARG A 28 -4.67 17.49 -10.68
C ARG A 28 -5.69 16.40 -10.89
N TRP A 29 -6.42 16.08 -9.82
CA TRP A 29 -7.51 15.12 -9.83
C TRP A 29 -8.83 15.83 -9.59
N ARG A 30 -9.80 15.55 -10.43
CA ARG A 30 -11.16 16.01 -10.25
C ARG A 30 -12.01 14.85 -9.80
N SER A 31 -12.48 14.91 -8.56
CA SER A 31 -13.34 13.87 -7.99
C SER A 31 -14.53 13.59 -8.89
N THR A 32 -14.84 12.33 -9.10
CA THR A 32 -16.02 11.88 -9.88
C THR A 32 -17.18 11.49 -9.00
N THR A 33 -17.00 11.57 -7.69
CA THR A 33 -18.05 11.32 -6.69
C THR A 33 -19.02 12.49 -6.66
N ALA A 34 -20.31 12.22 -6.82
CA ALA A 34 -21.34 13.26 -6.82
C ALA A 34 -21.34 14.11 -5.53
N ALA A 35 -21.00 13.49 -4.39
CA ALA A 35 -20.88 14.19 -3.11
C ALA A 35 -19.78 15.28 -3.12
N ASN A 36 -18.75 15.14 -3.95
CA ASN A 36 -17.63 16.08 -4.04
C ASN A 36 -17.83 17.16 -5.12
N ASP A 37 -18.93 17.16 -5.85
CA ASP A 37 -19.30 18.16 -6.87
C ASP A 37 -18.14 18.51 -7.82
N ALA A 38 -17.44 17.47 -8.30
CA ALA A 38 -16.27 17.61 -9.16
C ALA A 38 -15.13 18.49 -8.57
N GLN A 39 -15.00 18.55 -7.24
CA GLN A 39 -13.93 19.26 -6.57
C GLN A 39 -12.56 18.77 -7.08
N GLU A 40 -11.69 19.72 -7.42
CA GLU A 40 -10.32 19.43 -7.85
C GLU A 40 -9.39 19.45 -6.64
N VAL A 41 -8.50 18.44 -6.58
CA VAL A 41 -7.48 18.31 -5.54
C VAL A 41 -6.10 18.09 -6.16
N ALA A 42 -5.06 18.60 -5.50
CA ALA A 42 -3.69 18.31 -5.85
C ALA A 42 -3.27 16.97 -5.26
N VAL A 43 -2.74 16.11 -6.10
CA VAL A 43 -2.30 14.77 -5.73
C VAL A 43 -0.80 14.66 -5.97
N PHE A 44 -0.06 14.29 -4.93
CA PHE A 44 1.35 13.97 -5.07
C PHE A 44 1.51 12.68 -5.84
N SER A 45 2.40 12.68 -6.83
CA SER A 45 2.78 11.50 -7.60
C SER A 45 4.29 11.47 -7.79
N ARG A 46 4.87 10.28 -7.76
CA ARG A 46 6.30 10.10 -8.00
C ARG A 46 6.52 8.93 -8.95
N ARG A 47 7.42 9.14 -9.91
CA ARG A 47 8.04 8.09 -10.71
C ARG A 47 9.49 7.95 -10.28
N CYS A 48 9.90 6.75 -9.93
CA CYS A 48 11.28 6.45 -9.55
C CYS A 48 11.74 5.12 -10.18
N GLY A 49 13.01 4.80 -10.04
CA GLY A 49 13.58 3.63 -10.70
C GLY A 49 14.11 3.91 -12.10
N THR A 50 14.15 2.89 -12.95
CA THR A 50 14.78 2.95 -14.28
C THR A 50 13.71 3.01 -15.36
N PRO A 51 13.54 4.14 -16.07
CA PRO A 51 12.56 4.27 -17.13
C PRO A 51 12.73 3.24 -18.25
N GLY A 52 11.62 2.64 -18.67
CA GLY A 52 11.59 1.64 -19.75
C GLY A 52 11.85 0.20 -19.30
N THR A 53 12.09 -0.03 -18.01
CA THR A 53 12.03 -1.36 -17.41
C THR A 53 10.57 -1.73 -17.09
N PRO A 54 10.25 -2.97 -16.67
CA PRO A 54 8.88 -3.35 -16.32
C PRO A 54 8.25 -2.41 -15.29
N ALA A 55 7.04 -1.93 -15.59
CA ALA A 55 6.33 -1.00 -14.72
C ALA A 55 5.81 -1.69 -13.45
N LEU A 56 5.97 -1.00 -12.30
CA LEU A 56 5.47 -1.43 -10.99
C LEU A 56 4.74 -0.27 -10.31
N VAL A 57 3.45 -0.44 -10.10
CA VAL A 57 2.59 0.50 -9.37
C VAL A 57 2.51 0.08 -7.91
N LEU A 58 2.85 0.99 -6.98
CA LEU A 58 2.79 0.74 -5.53
C LEU A 58 1.65 1.56 -4.93
N VAL A 59 0.76 0.92 -4.18
CA VAL A 59 -0.48 1.51 -3.65
C VAL A 59 -0.49 1.44 -2.12
N HIS A 60 -0.39 2.60 -1.48
CA HIS A 60 -0.25 2.73 -0.03
C HIS A 60 -1.54 2.51 0.75
N GLY A 61 -1.40 2.31 2.06
CA GLY A 61 -2.46 2.06 3.02
C GLY A 61 -2.81 3.23 3.95
N PHE A 62 -3.55 2.94 5.01
CA PHE A 62 -3.95 3.85 6.08
C PHE A 62 -3.04 3.65 7.32
N PRO A 63 -2.66 4.69 8.04
CA PRO A 63 -2.90 6.11 7.78
C PRO A 63 -1.74 6.78 7.03
N THR A 64 -0.79 6.01 6.52
CA THR A 64 0.48 6.45 5.93
C THR A 64 0.32 6.85 4.46
N SER A 65 1.41 6.82 3.70
CA SER A 65 1.44 7.30 2.32
C SER A 65 2.47 6.55 1.49
N SER A 66 2.68 6.96 0.25
CA SER A 66 3.66 6.34 -0.66
C SER A 66 5.10 6.34 -0.13
N ILE A 67 5.42 7.17 0.86
CA ILE A 67 6.76 7.21 1.50
C ILE A 67 7.14 5.88 2.15
N ASP A 68 6.16 5.06 2.54
CA ASP A 68 6.39 3.71 3.07
C ASP A 68 7.19 2.81 2.12
N TYR A 69 7.15 3.15 0.83
CA TYR A 69 7.86 2.40 -0.20
C TYR A 69 9.28 2.89 -0.47
N PHE A 70 9.80 3.86 0.32
CA PHE A 70 11.13 4.44 0.09
C PHE A 70 12.23 3.37 0.02
N ALA A 71 12.29 2.49 1.03
CA ALA A 71 13.29 1.42 1.08
C ALA A 71 13.09 0.39 -0.05
N LEU A 72 11.85 -0.04 -0.29
CA LEU A 72 11.52 -0.99 -1.36
C LEU A 72 11.82 -0.42 -2.75
N ALA A 73 11.54 0.87 -2.98
CA ALA A 73 11.83 1.54 -4.25
C ALA A 73 13.34 1.60 -4.53
N ASN A 74 14.16 1.79 -3.49
CA ASN A 74 15.61 1.74 -3.61
C ASN A 74 16.10 0.32 -3.96
N GLU A 75 15.52 -0.72 -3.37
CA GLU A 75 15.85 -2.12 -3.67
C GLU A 75 15.52 -2.52 -5.12
N LEU A 76 14.40 -2.01 -5.66
CA LEU A 76 13.87 -2.40 -6.97
C LEU A 76 14.21 -1.42 -8.11
N GLY A 77 14.67 -0.22 -7.80
CA GLY A 77 14.78 0.87 -8.76
C GLY A 77 15.73 0.65 -9.93
N SER A 78 16.66 -0.30 -9.85
CA SER A 78 17.52 -0.67 -10.99
C SER A 78 16.83 -1.59 -12.01
N GLU A 79 15.72 -2.25 -11.60
CA GLU A 79 15.06 -3.31 -12.37
C GLU A 79 13.63 -2.97 -12.77
N PHE A 80 13.02 -1.98 -12.09
CA PHE A 80 11.64 -1.58 -12.32
C PHE A 80 11.50 -0.08 -12.52
N ASP A 81 10.52 0.30 -13.32
CA ASP A 81 10.01 1.66 -13.49
C ASP A 81 8.81 1.81 -12.53
N ILE A 82 9.04 2.50 -11.40
CA ILE A 82 8.15 2.48 -10.24
C ILE A 82 7.28 3.74 -10.22
N TYR A 83 5.98 3.54 -10.01
CA TYR A 83 4.97 4.59 -9.96
C TYR A 83 4.21 4.55 -8.64
N VAL A 84 4.09 5.69 -8.00
CA VAL A 84 3.34 5.88 -6.76
C VAL A 84 2.52 7.16 -6.81
N LEU A 85 1.48 7.22 -6.00
CA LEU A 85 0.77 8.46 -5.64
C LEU A 85 0.36 8.42 -4.18
N ASP A 86 0.09 9.59 -3.60
CA ASP A 86 -0.60 9.71 -2.32
C ASP A 86 -2.07 10.02 -2.59
N PHE A 87 -2.98 9.23 -2.04
CA PHE A 87 -4.41 9.53 -2.17
C PHE A 87 -4.78 10.85 -1.47
N PRO A 88 -5.87 11.53 -1.87
CA PRO A 88 -6.40 12.67 -1.11
C PRO A 88 -6.56 12.33 0.38
N GLY A 89 -6.14 13.22 1.25
CA GLY A 89 -6.13 12.98 2.69
C GLY A 89 -4.84 12.40 3.25
N TYR A 90 -3.90 11.95 2.40
CA TYR A 90 -2.68 11.26 2.81
C TYR A 90 -1.41 11.96 2.33
N GLY A 91 -0.30 11.70 3.03
CA GLY A 91 1.04 12.07 2.62
C GLY A 91 1.21 13.51 2.18
N LEU A 92 1.70 13.69 0.98
CA LEU A 92 1.98 15.00 0.37
C LEU A 92 0.84 15.55 -0.51
N SER A 93 -0.28 14.81 -0.62
CA SER A 93 -1.48 15.25 -1.32
C SER A 93 -2.32 16.21 -0.48
N ASP A 94 -3.27 16.89 -1.14
CA ASP A 94 -4.25 17.75 -0.48
C ASP A 94 -5.09 16.99 0.54
N LYS A 95 -5.53 17.73 1.56
CA LYS A 95 -6.42 17.24 2.63
C LYS A 95 -7.69 18.09 2.69
N PRO A 96 -8.55 17.96 1.68
CA PRO A 96 -9.76 18.75 1.63
C PRO A 96 -10.63 18.53 2.87
N ALA A 97 -11.21 19.64 3.37
CA ALA A 97 -12.14 19.60 4.49
C ALA A 97 -13.55 19.26 4.00
N GLU A 98 -14.46 19.01 4.95
CA GLU A 98 -15.89 18.94 4.63
C GLU A 98 -16.34 20.12 3.74
N PRO A 99 -17.16 19.87 2.73
CA PRO A 99 -17.97 18.64 2.54
C PRO A 99 -17.30 17.55 1.69
N TYR A 100 -15.97 17.51 1.55
CA TYR A 100 -15.29 16.45 0.78
C TYR A 100 -15.49 15.08 1.43
N VAL A 101 -15.89 14.09 0.64
CA VAL A 101 -16.09 12.70 1.07
C VAL A 101 -14.95 11.84 0.55
N TYR A 102 -14.18 11.27 1.47
CA TYR A 102 -13.13 10.29 1.16
C TYR A 102 -13.74 8.91 0.92
N SER A 103 -13.43 8.28 -0.22
CA SER A 103 -14.02 7.01 -0.64
C SER A 103 -12.99 6.12 -1.32
N LEU A 104 -13.05 4.80 -1.05
CA LEU A 104 -12.24 3.81 -1.76
C LEU A 104 -12.53 3.82 -3.27
N TYR A 105 -13.78 4.06 -3.64
CA TYR A 105 -14.20 4.07 -5.05
C TYR A 105 -13.66 5.30 -5.79
N ASP A 106 -13.62 6.48 -5.15
CA ASP A 106 -13.05 7.67 -5.78
C ASP A 106 -11.52 7.54 -5.91
N ASP A 107 -10.86 7.00 -4.89
CA ASP A 107 -9.43 6.69 -4.94
C ASP A 107 -9.09 5.63 -6.00
N ALA A 108 -9.96 4.63 -6.19
CA ALA A 108 -9.78 3.65 -7.26
C ALA A 108 -9.89 4.30 -8.66
N ARG A 109 -10.84 5.24 -8.85
CA ARG A 109 -10.95 6.02 -10.09
C ARG A 109 -9.74 6.91 -10.33
N LEU A 110 -9.23 7.55 -9.26
CA LEU A 110 -7.97 8.30 -9.33
C LEU A 110 -6.81 7.40 -9.75
N LEU A 111 -6.69 6.20 -9.17
CA LEU A 111 -5.65 5.24 -9.53
C LEU A 111 -5.79 4.80 -11.00
N VAL A 112 -7.00 4.49 -11.46
CA VAL A 112 -7.28 4.16 -12.87
C VAL A 112 -6.90 5.33 -13.78
N TYR A 113 -7.26 6.56 -13.44
CA TYR A 113 -6.89 7.77 -14.17
C TYR A 113 -5.36 7.94 -14.23
N ALA A 114 -4.67 7.77 -13.11
CA ALA A 114 -3.22 7.85 -13.08
C ALA A 114 -2.56 6.78 -13.98
N ILE A 115 -2.99 5.53 -13.89
CA ILE A 115 -2.48 4.41 -14.70
C ILE A 115 -2.68 4.69 -16.19
N THR A 116 -3.89 5.08 -16.60
CA THR A 116 -4.28 5.12 -18.01
C THR A 116 -4.00 6.45 -18.69
N GLN A 117 -4.18 7.57 -17.99
CA GLN A 117 -4.12 8.92 -18.58
C GLN A 117 -2.84 9.66 -18.23
N VAL A 118 -2.28 9.46 -17.04
CA VAL A 118 -1.07 10.18 -16.60
C VAL A 118 0.19 9.40 -16.92
N TRP A 119 0.24 8.14 -16.49
CA TRP A 119 1.40 7.26 -16.68
C TRP A 119 1.35 6.48 -17.99
N SER A 120 0.18 6.38 -18.62
CA SER A 120 -0.06 5.70 -19.90
C SER A 120 0.44 4.24 -19.91
N LEU A 121 0.20 3.52 -18.80
CA LEU A 121 0.63 2.14 -18.66
C LEU A 121 -0.38 1.21 -19.33
N THR A 122 0.13 0.30 -20.17
CA THR A 122 -0.64 -0.77 -20.82
C THR A 122 -0.27 -2.15 -20.30
N GLU A 123 0.94 -2.30 -19.75
CA GLU A 123 1.43 -3.51 -19.08
C GLU A 123 2.17 -3.08 -17.81
N PHE A 124 1.74 -3.60 -16.67
CA PHE A 124 2.32 -3.27 -15.37
C PHE A 124 2.04 -4.38 -14.35
N ARG A 125 2.72 -4.29 -13.22
CA ARG A 125 2.44 -5.03 -11.99
C ARG A 125 1.94 -4.08 -10.94
N MET A 126 1.11 -4.56 -10.01
CA MET A 126 0.60 -3.76 -8.90
C MET A 126 0.98 -4.42 -7.58
N LEU A 127 1.55 -3.66 -6.66
CA LEU A 127 1.75 -4.06 -5.27
C LEU A 127 0.95 -3.13 -4.38
N THR A 128 0.15 -3.71 -3.52
CA THR A 128 -0.78 -3.00 -2.64
C THR A 128 -0.52 -3.33 -1.18
N HIS A 129 -0.75 -2.37 -0.30
CA HIS A 129 -0.61 -2.53 1.14
C HIS A 129 -1.84 -2.02 1.87
N ASP A 130 -2.28 -2.75 2.90
CA ASP A 130 -3.40 -2.40 3.80
C ASP A 130 -4.65 -1.90 3.04
N ARG A 131 -5.12 -0.68 3.31
CA ARG A 131 -6.25 -0.01 2.63
C ARG A 131 -6.07 0.02 1.11
N GLY A 132 -4.84 0.22 0.65
CA GLY A 132 -4.49 0.23 -0.77
C GLY A 132 -4.86 -1.06 -1.49
N SER A 133 -5.02 -2.18 -0.78
CA SER A 133 -5.44 -3.44 -1.39
C SER A 133 -6.93 -3.43 -1.76
N SER A 134 -7.80 -2.78 -0.98
CA SER A 134 -9.20 -2.56 -1.38
C SER A 134 -9.28 -1.63 -2.59
N VAL A 135 -8.52 -0.51 -2.57
CA VAL A 135 -8.43 0.39 -3.73
C VAL A 135 -7.95 -0.35 -4.97
N GLY A 136 -6.91 -1.19 -4.83
CA GLY A 136 -6.36 -2.00 -5.92
C GLY A 136 -7.36 -3.00 -6.49
N MET A 137 -8.13 -3.70 -5.65
CA MET A 137 -9.17 -4.64 -6.10
C MET A 137 -10.31 -3.93 -6.85
N ILE A 138 -10.78 -2.78 -6.34
CA ILE A 138 -11.80 -1.97 -7.03
C ILE A 138 -11.25 -1.44 -8.37
N ALA A 139 -10.01 -0.92 -8.38
CA ALA A 139 -9.37 -0.44 -9.60
C ALA A 139 -9.18 -1.56 -10.63
N LEU A 140 -8.89 -2.79 -10.20
CA LEU A 140 -8.77 -3.96 -11.07
C LEU A 140 -10.06 -4.22 -11.87
N GLU A 141 -11.22 -4.16 -11.21
CA GLU A 141 -12.51 -4.32 -11.88
C GLU A 141 -12.77 -3.18 -12.88
N MET A 142 -12.46 -1.95 -12.49
CA MET A 142 -12.62 -0.78 -13.37
C MET A 142 -11.70 -0.86 -14.59
N LEU A 143 -10.43 -1.26 -14.40
CA LEU A 143 -9.46 -1.42 -15.49
C LEU A 143 -9.85 -2.54 -16.44
N ALA A 144 -10.39 -3.64 -15.92
CA ALA A 144 -10.86 -4.75 -16.73
C ALA A 144 -12.13 -4.40 -17.57
N ALA A 145 -12.90 -3.42 -17.12
CA ALA A 145 -14.10 -2.93 -17.83
C ALA A 145 -13.81 -1.89 -18.93
N LEU A 146 -12.56 -1.46 -19.10
CA LEU A 146 -12.17 -0.54 -20.18
C LEU A 146 -12.19 -1.23 -21.55
N ASP A 147 -12.25 -0.43 -22.61
CA ASP A 147 -12.17 -0.90 -23.99
C ASP A 147 -11.02 -0.15 -24.72
N PRO A 148 -9.89 -0.82 -25.03
CA PRO A 148 -9.52 -2.18 -24.63
C PRO A 148 -9.24 -2.28 -23.11
N PRO A 149 -9.39 -3.47 -22.50
CA PRO A 149 -9.07 -3.70 -21.10
C PRO A 149 -7.59 -3.44 -20.78
N VAL A 150 -7.34 -2.85 -19.61
CA VAL A 150 -6.00 -2.65 -19.06
C VAL A 150 -5.91 -3.41 -17.75
N VAL A 151 -5.21 -4.54 -17.74
CA VAL A 151 -5.16 -5.42 -16.55
C VAL A 151 -3.70 -5.63 -16.14
N PRO A 152 -3.35 -5.51 -14.85
CA PRO A 152 -2.00 -5.80 -14.40
C PRO A 152 -1.67 -7.29 -14.63
N VAL A 153 -0.41 -7.56 -14.96
CA VAL A 153 0.08 -8.94 -15.14
C VAL A 153 0.05 -9.70 -13.82
N ASP A 154 0.46 -9.03 -12.75
CA ASP A 154 0.50 -9.58 -11.40
C ASP A 154 -0.06 -8.55 -10.39
N LEU A 155 -0.80 -9.03 -9.40
CA LEU A 155 -1.21 -8.30 -8.21
C LEU A 155 -0.50 -8.91 -6.99
N ILE A 156 0.25 -8.09 -6.25
CA ILE A 156 0.89 -8.47 -5.00
C ILE A 156 0.15 -7.74 -3.86
N VAL A 157 -0.42 -8.49 -2.94
CA VAL A 157 -1.19 -7.98 -1.80
C VAL A 157 -0.37 -8.19 -0.53
N THR A 158 -0.09 -7.10 0.20
CA THR A 158 0.72 -7.16 1.42
C THR A 158 -0.07 -6.67 2.63
N ASN A 159 -0.06 -7.42 3.71
CA ASN A 159 -0.51 -7.03 5.05
C ASN A 159 -1.83 -6.22 5.04
N ALA A 160 -2.85 -6.77 4.37
CA ALA A 160 -4.10 -6.09 4.13
C ALA A 160 -5.25 -6.64 4.99
N ASN A 161 -5.96 -5.78 5.68
CA ASN A 161 -7.15 -6.20 6.43
C ASN A 161 -8.39 -6.35 5.51
N ILE A 162 -8.22 -7.04 4.38
CA ILE A 162 -9.21 -7.20 3.29
C ILE A 162 -10.35 -8.16 3.63
N TYR A 163 -10.40 -8.68 4.84
CA TYR A 163 -11.53 -9.44 5.40
C TYR A 163 -11.72 -9.03 6.86
N LEU A 164 -12.54 -8.02 7.08
CA LEU A 164 -12.75 -7.38 8.38
C LEU A 164 -13.14 -8.35 9.52
N PRO A 165 -13.98 -9.37 9.29
CA PRO A 165 -14.36 -10.32 10.36
C PRO A 165 -13.18 -11.04 11.02
N LEU A 166 -12.03 -11.11 10.33
CA LEU A 166 -10.80 -11.72 10.83
C LEU A 166 -9.67 -10.70 11.10
N SER A 167 -9.88 -9.42 10.81
CA SER A 167 -8.95 -8.34 11.11
C SER A 167 -9.09 -7.84 12.55
N ASN A 168 -8.14 -7.06 13.00
CA ASN A 168 -8.23 -6.33 14.27
C ASN A 168 -8.22 -4.83 13.99
N LEU A 169 -9.13 -4.09 14.64
CA LEU A 169 -9.02 -2.65 14.74
C LEU A 169 -8.26 -2.30 16.00
N THR A 170 -7.28 -1.40 15.88
CA THR A 170 -6.62 -0.84 17.06
C THR A 170 -7.57 0.06 17.84
N ALA A 171 -7.27 0.32 19.12
CA ALA A 171 -8.07 1.25 19.91
C ALA A 171 -8.11 2.66 19.28
N PHE A 172 -7.00 3.09 18.64
CA PHE A 172 -6.93 4.36 17.92
C PHE A 172 -7.87 4.37 16.70
N GLN A 173 -7.84 3.31 15.89
CA GLN A 173 -8.75 3.18 14.73
C GLN A 173 -10.22 3.15 15.17
N THR A 174 -10.54 2.42 16.23
CA THR A 174 -11.90 2.38 16.77
C THR A 174 -12.37 3.78 17.25
N ALA A 175 -11.49 4.51 17.94
CA ALA A 175 -11.80 5.86 18.39
C ALA A 175 -11.97 6.85 17.24
N LEU A 176 -11.17 6.73 16.17
CA LEU A 176 -11.31 7.59 14.97
C LEU A 176 -12.59 7.30 14.19
N LEU A 177 -13.03 6.04 14.15
CA LEU A 177 -14.22 5.61 13.40
C LEU A 177 -15.51 6.05 14.05
N ASP A 178 -15.51 6.21 15.37
CA ASP A 178 -16.67 6.60 16.16
C ASP A 178 -16.95 8.11 15.99
N PRO A 179 -18.19 8.51 15.62
CA PRO A 179 -18.53 9.91 15.34
C PRO A 179 -18.37 10.84 16.56
N ASP A 180 -18.52 10.33 17.79
CA ASP A 180 -18.42 11.14 19.00
C ASP A 180 -16.96 11.34 19.46
N THR A 181 -16.09 10.35 19.21
CA THR A 181 -14.70 10.35 19.67
C THR A 181 -13.67 10.66 18.58
N GLY A 182 -14.02 10.52 17.29
CA GLY A 182 -13.08 10.64 16.18
C GLY A 182 -12.41 12.01 16.10
N ARG A 183 -13.21 13.10 16.04
CA ARG A 183 -12.68 14.48 16.01
C ARG A 183 -11.87 14.82 17.28
N PRO A 184 -12.35 14.55 18.52
CA PRO A 184 -11.54 14.73 19.73
C PRO A 184 -10.22 13.94 19.73
N THR A 185 -10.25 12.69 19.26
CA THR A 185 -9.03 11.86 19.17
C THR A 185 -8.03 12.47 18.20
N ALA A 186 -8.45 12.87 17.01
CA ALA A 186 -7.57 13.53 16.04
C ALA A 186 -7.00 14.84 16.62
N ALA A 187 -7.83 15.68 17.25
CA ALA A 187 -7.40 16.94 17.86
C ALA A 187 -6.40 16.77 19.02
N ALA A 188 -6.44 15.64 19.71
CA ALA A 188 -5.50 15.30 20.79
C ALA A 188 -4.22 14.63 20.31
N THR A 189 -4.11 14.29 19.02
CA THR A 189 -2.99 13.56 18.43
C THR A 189 -2.07 14.52 17.68
N THR A 190 -0.76 14.49 17.97
CA THR A 190 0.23 15.17 17.12
C THR A 190 0.81 14.24 16.08
N PRO A 191 1.38 14.77 14.99
CA PRO A 191 2.10 13.98 13.98
C PRO A 191 3.16 13.04 14.58
N GLU A 192 3.92 13.55 15.54
CA GLU A 192 4.98 12.79 16.22
C GLU A 192 4.40 11.69 17.11
N MET A 193 3.29 11.95 17.81
CA MET A 193 2.60 10.94 18.62
C MET A 193 2.08 9.79 17.75
N LEU A 194 1.49 10.10 16.60
CA LEU A 194 1.01 9.06 15.67
C LEU A 194 2.17 8.26 15.10
N ALA A 195 3.19 8.91 14.58
CA ALA A 195 4.37 8.23 14.02
C ALA A 195 5.08 7.35 15.06
N ALA A 196 5.30 7.87 16.28
CA ALA A 196 5.90 7.09 17.37
C ALA A 196 5.02 5.90 17.78
N GLY A 197 3.70 6.08 17.82
CA GLY A 197 2.74 5.01 18.11
C GLY A 197 2.78 3.89 17.07
N LEU A 198 2.85 4.23 15.79
CA LEU A 198 3.04 3.26 14.70
C LEU A 198 4.39 2.54 14.84
N GLY A 199 5.49 3.27 14.99
CA GLY A 199 6.82 2.70 15.19
C GLY A 199 6.89 1.70 16.34
N ALA A 200 6.20 1.99 17.44
CA ALA A 200 6.18 1.17 18.64
C ALA A 200 5.26 -0.06 18.54
N SER A 201 4.31 -0.10 17.58
CA SER A 201 3.25 -1.14 17.56
C SER A 201 3.14 -1.96 16.28
N THR A 202 3.57 -1.43 15.13
CA THR A 202 3.31 -2.02 13.82
C THR A 202 4.57 -2.26 12.97
N PHE A 203 5.76 -2.00 13.51
CA PHE A 203 7.05 -2.25 12.86
C PHE A 203 7.86 -3.34 13.59
N MET A 204 8.73 -4.03 12.86
CA MET A 204 9.64 -5.02 13.41
C MET A 204 11.06 -4.86 12.80
N PRO A 205 12.10 -4.57 13.63
CA PRO A 205 12.01 -4.29 15.07
C PRO A 205 11.20 -3.03 15.36
N ARG A 206 10.75 -2.86 16.63
CA ARG A 206 10.07 -1.63 17.06
C ARG A 206 10.98 -0.42 16.84
N ARG A 207 10.40 0.70 16.38
CA ARG A 207 11.10 1.92 15.98
C ARG A 207 10.63 3.12 16.76
N THR A 208 11.46 4.14 16.80
CA THR A 208 11.20 5.43 17.49
C THR A 208 11.35 6.59 16.51
N LEU A 209 11.08 7.81 16.96
CA LEU A 209 11.28 9.04 16.16
C LEU A 209 12.74 9.31 15.76
N ASP A 210 13.71 8.62 16.36
CA ASP A 210 15.12 8.69 15.94
C ASP A 210 15.37 7.89 14.65
N ASP A 211 14.45 6.99 14.29
CA ASP A 211 14.48 6.28 13.01
C ASP A 211 14.07 7.24 11.88
N PRO A 212 14.89 7.38 10.81
CA PRO A 212 14.60 8.29 9.70
C PRO A 212 13.28 8.04 8.98
N GLU A 213 12.81 6.78 8.89
CA GLU A 213 11.52 6.45 8.28
C GLU A 213 10.37 6.93 9.17
N ILE A 214 10.45 6.72 10.50
CA ILE A 214 9.43 7.18 11.44
C ILE A 214 9.39 8.72 11.49
N ALA A 215 10.57 9.38 11.47
CA ALA A 215 10.64 10.84 11.40
C ALA A 215 10.02 11.37 10.09
N ALA A 216 10.20 10.67 8.97
CA ALA A 216 9.58 11.03 7.69
C ALA A 216 8.05 10.86 7.73
N LEU A 217 7.52 9.81 8.37
CA LEU A 217 6.09 9.64 8.59
C LEU A 217 5.50 10.80 9.40
N ALA A 218 6.15 11.24 10.48
CA ALA A 218 5.69 12.39 11.25
C ALA A 218 5.56 13.66 10.38
N ARG A 219 6.52 13.90 9.50
CA ARG A 219 6.44 15.03 8.54
C ARG A 219 5.31 14.87 7.51
N CYS A 220 5.03 13.66 7.03
CA CYS A 220 3.88 13.40 6.17
C CYS A 220 2.55 13.68 6.90
N PHE A 221 2.42 13.29 8.16
CA PHE A 221 1.24 13.60 8.97
C PHE A 221 1.08 15.10 9.27
N ALA A 222 2.19 15.82 9.41
CA ALA A 222 2.18 17.27 9.62
C ALA A 222 1.81 18.04 8.33
N HIS A 223 2.06 17.46 7.15
CA HIS A 223 1.82 18.14 5.88
C HIS A 223 0.33 18.44 5.67
N ASN A 224 0.00 19.72 5.45
CA ASN A 224 -1.37 20.21 5.27
C ASN A 224 -2.34 19.75 6.38
N ASP A 225 -1.84 19.64 7.63
CA ASP A 225 -2.63 19.21 8.80
C ASP A 225 -3.35 17.85 8.58
N GLY A 226 -2.57 16.83 8.18
CA GLY A 226 -3.09 15.51 7.82
C GLY A 226 -3.81 14.77 8.96
N ILE A 227 -3.46 15.04 10.22
CA ILE A 227 -4.14 14.44 11.39
C ILE A 227 -5.62 14.81 11.43
N ARG A 228 -5.96 16.05 11.05
CA ARG A 228 -7.32 16.56 11.09
C ARG A 228 -8.32 15.73 10.31
N VAL A 229 -7.90 15.14 9.20
CA VAL A 229 -8.78 14.37 8.30
C VAL A 229 -8.81 12.86 8.57
N LEU A 230 -8.07 12.38 9.58
CA LEU A 230 -8.07 10.95 9.93
C LEU A 230 -9.46 10.39 10.25
N PRO A 231 -10.36 11.12 10.98
CA PRO A 231 -11.72 10.65 11.22
C PRO A 231 -12.55 10.49 9.95
N ASP A 232 -12.23 11.25 8.90
CA ASP A 232 -12.93 11.18 7.61
C ASP A 232 -12.34 10.08 6.74
N THR A 233 -11.02 10.03 6.68
CA THR A 233 -10.33 9.03 5.84
C THR A 233 -10.51 7.61 6.34
N ILE A 234 -10.72 7.36 7.64
CA ILE A 234 -10.95 6.01 8.19
C ILE A 234 -12.35 5.46 7.86
N GLN A 235 -13.30 6.31 7.45
CA GLN A 235 -14.65 5.87 7.13
C GLN A 235 -14.72 4.87 5.97
N TYR A 236 -13.63 4.69 5.22
CA TYR A 236 -13.49 3.62 4.22
C TYR A 236 -13.80 2.22 4.78
N LEU A 237 -13.69 2.02 6.09
CA LEU A 237 -14.02 0.75 6.72
C LEU A 237 -15.49 0.38 6.57
N HIS A 238 -16.39 1.35 6.43
CA HIS A 238 -17.81 1.10 6.15
C HIS A 238 -18.02 0.59 4.72
N GLU A 239 -17.32 1.18 3.73
CA GLU A 239 -17.35 0.68 2.34
C GLU A 239 -16.77 -0.73 2.26
N ARG A 240 -15.65 -0.98 2.97
CA ARG A 240 -15.05 -2.31 3.04
C ARG A 240 -16.00 -3.33 3.66
N ALA A 241 -16.60 -3.03 4.80
CA ALA A 241 -17.55 -3.94 5.46
C ALA A 241 -18.75 -4.29 4.57
N ALA A 242 -19.17 -3.38 3.71
CA ALA A 242 -20.28 -3.60 2.79
C ALA A 242 -19.89 -4.51 1.60
N ASP A 243 -18.68 -4.33 1.05
CA ASP A 243 -18.37 -4.82 -0.30
C ASP A 243 -17.18 -5.78 -0.38
N GLU A 244 -16.41 -6.01 0.71
CA GLU A 244 -15.17 -6.80 0.69
C GLU A 244 -15.35 -8.21 0.11
N THR A 245 -16.48 -8.87 0.39
CA THR A 245 -16.75 -10.21 -0.15
C THR A 245 -16.88 -10.17 -1.67
N GLY A 246 -17.58 -9.16 -2.22
CA GLY A 246 -17.72 -8.99 -3.67
C GLY A 246 -16.37 -8.75 -4.35
N TRP A 247 -15.51 -7.93 -3.76
CA TRP A 247 -14.15 -7.69 -4.32
C TRP A 247 -13.28 -8.96 -4.28
N LEU A 248 -13.37 -9.77 -3.23
CA LEU A 248 -12.63 -11.04 -3.14
C LEU A 248 -13.16 -12.08 -4.12
N GLU A 249 -14.48 -12.13 -4.33
CA GLU A 249 -15.10 -12.98 -5.35
C GLU A 249 -14.67 -12.56 -6.77
N ALA A 250 -14.69 -11.27 -7.08
CA ALA A 250 -14.21 -10.73 -8.35
C ALA A 250 -12.71 -11.04 -8.56
N LEU A 251 -11.89 -10.89 -7.53
CA LEU A 251 -10.47 -11.26 -7.59
C LEU A 251 -10.30 -12.75 -7.88
N SER A 252 -11.12 -13.62 -7.28
CA SER A 252 -11.03 -15.09 -7.46
C SER A 252 -11.29 -15.55 -8.89
N THR A 253 -12.06 -14.78 -9.66
CA THR A 253 -12.41 -15.07 -11.05
C THR A 253 -11.61 -14.24 -12.06
N SER A 254 -10.84 -13.26 -11.60
CA SER A 254 -10.02 -12.40 -12.47
C SER A 254 -8.85 -13.19 -13.10
N PRO A 255 -8.35 -12.78 -14.29
CA PRO A 255 -7.20 -13.43 -14.93
C PRO A 255 -5.85 -13.05 -14.30
N VAL A 256 -5.83 -12.12 -13.35
CA VAL A 256 -4.61 -11.57 -12.75
C VAL A 256 -3.95 -12.58 -11.83
N ASN A 257 -2.67 -12.88 -12.01
CA ASN A 257 -1.92 -13.68 -11.05
C ASN A 257 -1.86 -12.94 -9.70
N THR A 258 -2.14 -13.63 -8.60
CA THR A 258 -2.23 -12.99 -7.29
C THR A 258 -1.22 -13.59 -6.31
N THR A 259 -0.41 -12.74 -5.70
CA THR A 259 0.55 -13.14 -4.67
C THR A 259 0.21 -12.46 -3.35
N LEU A 260 -0.09 -13.24 -2.31
CA LEU A 260 -0.18 -12.75 -0.94
C LEU A 260 1.20 -12.78 -0.30
N VAL A 261 1.59 -11.69 0.35
CA VAL A 261 2.84 -11.60 1.13
C VAL A 261 2.53 -10.99 2.48
N TRP A 262 2.84 -11.69 3.56
CA TRP A 262 2.39 -11.30 4.89
C TRP A 262 3.49 -11.34 5.93
N GLY A 263 3.60 -10.29 6.75
CA GLY A 263 4.42 -10.29 7.95
C GLY A 263 3.82 -11.21 9.02
N LEU A 264 4.66 -12.07 9.61
CA LEU A 264 4.23 -13.04 10.63
C LEU A 264 3.63 -12.39 11.87
N HIS A 265 4.13 -11.20 12.21
CA HIS A 265 3.81 -10.49 13.45
C HIS A 265 2.69 -9.45 13.31
N ASP A 266 2.05 -9.36 12.13
CA ASP A 266 0.98 -8.41 11.89
C ASP A 266 -0.22 -8.63 12.82
N ASN A 267 -0.42 -7.68 13.73
CA ASN A 267 -1.55 -7.68 14.64
C ASN A 267 -2.79 -6.93 14.12
N VAL A 268 -2.66 -6.14 13.05
CA VAL A 268 -3.77 -5.43 12.38
C VAL A 268 -4.50 -6.38 11.44
N ALA A 269 -3.75 -7.04 10.57
CA ALA A 269 -4.23 -8.08 9.67
C ALA A 269 -3.53 -9.42 9.96
N PRO A 270 -3.87 -10.10 11.07
CA PRO A 270 -3.18 -11.32 11.50
C PRO A 270 -3.33 -12.45 10.48
N LEU A 271 -2.43 -13.45 10.54
CA LEU A 271 -2.36 -14.56 9.57
C LEU A 271 -3.69 -15.28 9.28
N ARG A 272 -4.67 -15.19 10.16
CA ARG A 272 -6.01 -15.74 9.90
C ARG A 272 -6.70 -15.04 8.70
N VAL A 273 -6.34 -13.77 8.41
CA VAL A 273 -6.86 -13.03 7.25
C VAL A 273 -6.33 -13.63 5.96
N PRO A 274 -5.00 -13.63 5.67
CA PRO A 274 -4.50 -14.20 4.42
C PRO A 274 -4.75 -15.72 4.32
N ASN A 275 -4.78 -16.46 5.44
CA ASN A 275 -5.13 -17.87 5.43
C ASN A 275 -6.57 -18.09 4.92
N HIS A 276 -7.53 -17.28 5.40
CA HIS A 276 -8.91 -17.36 4.93
C HIS A 276 -9.01 -17.00 3.44
N VAL A 277 -8.41 -15.87 3.04
CA VAL A 277 -8.42 -15.40 1.64
C VAL A 277 -7.77 -16.42 0.72
N TRP A 278 -6.64 -16.99 1.11
CA TRP A 278 -5.98 -18.04 0.35
C TRP A 278 -6.86 -19.26 0.17
N GLN A 279 -7.36 -19.83 1.25
CA GLN A 279 -8.13 -21.09 1.20
C GLN A 279 -9.47 -20.93 0.48
N THR A 280 -10.11 -19.78 0.61
CA THR A 280 -11.46 -19.54 0.06
C THR A 280 -11.43 -19.05 -1.38
N TYR A 281 -10.49 -18.18 -1.74
CA TYR A 281 -10.56 -17.45 -2.99
C TYR A 281 -9.39 -17.72 -3.96
N LEU A 282 -8.18 -18.04 -3.46
CA LEU A 282 -6.99 -18.02 -4.31
C LEU A 282 -6.37 -19.40 -4.57
N LYS A 283 -6.51 -20.35 -3.66
CA LYS A 283 -5.86 -21.67 -3.78
C LYS A 283 -6.26 -22.43 -5.05
N THR A 284 -7.53 -22.32 -5.45
CA THR A 284 -8.07 -22.97 -6.64
C THR A 284 -8.29 -22.00 -7.82
N LYS A 285 -7.93 -20.72 -7.64
CA LYS A 285 -8.01 -19.71 -8.70
C LYS A 285 -7.07 -20.10 -9.86
N PRO A 286 -7.52 -20.06 -11.11
CA PRO A 286 -6.63 -20.26 -12.25
C PRO A 286 -5.49 -19.26 -12.29
N GLY A 287 -4.35 -19.67 -12.84
CA GLY A 287 -3.15 -18.84 -12.94
C GLY A 287 -2.14 -19.10 -11.82
N ARG A 288 -1.09 -18.29 -11.78
CA ARG A 288 0.03 -18.44 -10.83
C ARG A 288 -0.23 -17.65 -9.56
N ASN A 289 -0.94 -18.25 -8.62
CA ASN A 289 -1.19 -17.62 -7.33
C ASN A 289 -0.23 -18.15 -6.27
N ARG A 290 0.21 -17.31 -5.34
CA ARG A 290 1.22 -17.65 -4.32
C ARG A 290 0.88 -17.04 -2.97
N TYR A 291 1.33 -17.71 -1.92
CA TYR A 291 1.20 -17.21 -0.57
C TYR A 291 2.54 -17.32 0.16
N TRP A 292 3.07 -16.15 0.57
CA TRP A 292 4.31 -16.00 1.30
C TRP A 292 4.07 -15.46 2.71
N VAL A 293 4.87 -15.94 3.66
CA VAL A 293 4.97 -15.38 5.01
C VAL A 293 6.40 -14.93 5.25
N VAL A 294 6.59 -13.73 5.81
CA VAL A 294 7.87 -13.13 6.17
C VAL A 294 8.00 -13.09 7.69
N PRO A 295 8.79 -14.01 8.29
CA PRO A 295 8.90 -14.14 9.74
C PRO A 295 9.42 -12.90 10.45
N GLY A 296 10.31 -12.13 9.82
CA GLY A 296 10.93 -10.93 10.38
C GLY A 296 10.14 -9.63 10.16
N ALA A 297 8.85 -9.71 9.83
CA ALA A 297 8.04 -8.53 9.54
C ALA A 297 6.74 -8.46 10.34
N ASP A 298 6.32 -7.23 10.62
CA ASP A 298 5.02 -6.87 11.19
C ASP A 298 4.13 -6.27 10.07
N HIS A 299 3.29 -5.31 10.37
CA HIS A 299 2.31 -4.73 9.44
C HIS A 299 2.98 -4.01 8.26
N TYR A 300 4.03 -3.22 8.48
CA TYR A 300 4.75 -2.47 7.44
C TYR A 300 5.89 -3.29 6.82
N LEU A 301 5.53 -4.42 6.19
CA LEU A 301 6.46 -5.35 5.56
C LEU A 301 7.45 -4.68 4.58
N GLN A 302 7.00 -3.68 3.83
CA GLN A 302 7.82 -2.93 2.88
C GLN A 302 8.93 -2.10 3.52
N CYS A 303 8.78 -1.78 4.81
CA CYS A 303 9.78 -1.10 5.63
C CYS A 303 10.60 -2.10 6.46
N ASP A 304 9.97 -3.15 6.98
CA ASP A 304 10.61 -4.12 7.86
C ASP A 304 11.55 -5.07 7.12
N SER A 305 11.14 -5.49 5.94
CA SER A 305 11.85 -6.50 5.13
C SER A 305 11.87 -6.15 3.64
N PRO A 306 12.34 -4.94 3.25
CA PRO A 306 12.31 -4.48 1.86
C PRO A 306 13.06 -5.41 0.91
N GLY A 307 14.21 -5.95 1.33
CA GLY A 307 15.02 -6.88 0.53
C GLY A 307 14.33 -8.21 0.27
N GLN A 308 13.60 -8.77 1.24
CA GLN A 308 12.84 -10.01 1.05
C GLN A 308 11.61 -9.78 0.17
N LEU A 309 10.90 -8.66 0.39
CA LEU A 309 9.77 -8.28 -0.47
C LEU A 309 10.23 -8.03 -1.90
N ALA A 310 11.37 -7.37 -2.10
CA ALA A 310 11.98 -7.18 -3.42
C ALA A 310 12.30 -8.51 -4.12
N GLN A 311 12.83 -9.50 -3.38
CA GLN A 311 13.07 -10.84 -3.94
C GLN A 311 11.76 -11.51 -4.37
N ILE A 312 10.69 -11.40 -3.59
CA ILE A 312 9.36 -11.94 -3.94
C ILE A 312 8.80 -11.25 -5.19
N VAL A 313 8.94 -9.92 -5.29
CA VAL A 313 8.55 -9.14 -6.50
C VAL A 313 9.31 -9.65 -7.72
N ARG A 314 10.63 -9.84 -7.63
CA ARG A 314 11.46 -10.39 -8.71
C ARG A 314 11.03 -11.79 -9.13
N LEU A 315 10.76 -12.68 -8.17
CA LEU A 315 10.28 -14.04 -8.42
C LEU A 315 8.90 -14.04 -9.08
N THR A 316 8.00 -13.17 -8.63
CA THR A 316 6.68 -12.98 -9.23
C THR A 316 6.81 -12.50 -10.68
N ALA A 317 7.67 -11.54 -10.94
CA ALA A 317 7.90 -10.97 -12.27
C ALA A 317 8.54 -11.96 -13.26
N ARG A 318 9.43 -12.83 -12.79
CA ARG A 318 10.04 -13.88 -13.63
C ARG A 318 9.04 -14.96 -14.06
N GLY A 319 8.00 -15.15 -13.29
CA GLY A 319 7.01 -16.21 -13.51
C GLY A 319 7.57 -17.62 -13.28
N GLY A 320 6.83 -18.63 -13.75
CA GLY A 320 7.15 -20.04 -13.53
C GLY A 320 6.84 -20.53 -12.11
N ASP A 321 6.95 -21.85 -11.91
CA ASP A 321 6.77 -22.46 -10.59
C ASP A 321 8.02 -22.23 -9.74
N ILE A 322 7.81 -22.00 -8.46
CA ILE A 322 8.86 -21.82 -7.48
C ILE A 322 8.83 -23.04 -6.56
N PRO A 323 9.94 -23.77 -6.39
CA PRO A 323 10.00 -24.82 -5.37
C PRO A 323 9.67 -24.24 -4.00
N LEU A 324 8.90 -24.99 -3.18
CA LEU A 324 8.66 -24.60 -1.79
C LEU A 324 10.00 -24.41 -1.11
N GLN A 325 10.29 -23.18 -0.71
CA GLN A 325 11.59 -22.80 -0.18
C GLN A 325 11.48 -21.62 0.78
N THR A 326 12.52 -21.47 1.56
CA THR A 326 12.75 -20.25 2.33
C THR A 326 13.73 -19.36 1.57
N LEU A 327 13.42 -18.08 1.43
CA LEU A 327 14.32 -17.11 0.84
C LEU A 327 15.38 -16.66 1.85
N GLY A 328 16.64 -16.87 1.51
CA GLY A 328 17.79 -16.53 2.35
C GLY A 328 18.20 -17.68 3.28
N ASN A 329 19.46 -17.61 3.75
CA ASN A 329 20.06 -18.58 4.68
C ASN A 329 19.85 -18.20 6.16
N GLN A 330 18.96 -17.24 6.44
CA GLN A 330 18.66 -16.74 7.79
C GLN A 330 17.39 -17.41 8.34
N PRO A 331 17.29 -17.60 9.66
CA PRO A 331 16.07 -18.13 10.29
C PRO A 331 14.79 -17.35 9.95
N ASP A 332 14.94 -16.04 9.64
CA ASP A 332 13.84 -15.10 9.36
C ASP A 332 13.55 -14.94 7.86
N GLY A 333 14.08 -15.80 7.01
CA GLY A 333 13.85 -15.76 5.55
C GLY A 333 12.39 -15.98 5.18
N ALA A 334 11.89 -15.27 4.17
CA ALA A 334 10.51 -15.42 3.69
C ALA A 334 10.22 -16.84 3.24
N VAL A 335 9.07 -17.38 3.65
CA VAL A 335 8.63 -18.76 3.40
C VAL A 335 7.51 -18.77 2.38
N LEU A 336 7.66 -19.50 1.27
CA LEU A 336 6.55 -19.82 0.37
C LEU A 336 5.69 -20.89 1.06
N VAL A 337 4.50 -20.48 1.51
CA VAL A 337 3.57 -21.35 2.24
C VAL A 337 2.82 -22.27 1.30
N ASP A 338 2.34 -21.72 0.17
CA ASP A 338 1.56 -22.48 -0.82
C ASP A 338 1.60 -21.75 -2.19
N GLN A 339 1.28 -22.49 -3.25
CA GLN A 339 1.04 -21.93 -4.59
C GLN A 339 -0.05 -22.75 -5.29
N SER A 340 -0.86 -22.08 -6.15
CA SER A 340 -1.84 -22.79 -6.98
C SER A 340 -1.11 -23.67 -8.00
N ALA A 341 -1.73 -24.78 -8.38
CA ALA A 341 -1.25 -25.58 -9.53
C ALA A 341 -1.36 -24.72 -10.80
N SER A 342 -0.27 -24.64 -11.56
CA SER A 342 -0.18 -23.94 -12.85
C SER A 342 -1.02 -24.63 -13.94
#